data_c43a252d31320132e12ffe47ff209d90
#
_entry.id   c43a252d31320132e12ffe47ff209d90
#
_cell.length_a   1.000
_cell.length_b   1.000
_cell.length_c   1.000
_cell.angle_alpha   90.00
_cell.angle_beta   90.00
_cell.angle_gamma   90.00
#
_symmetry.space_group_name_H-M   'P 1'
#
loop_
_entity.id
_entity.type
_entity.pdbx_description
1 polymer ?
#
loop_
_entity_poly.entity_id
_entity_poly.type
_entity_poly.pdbx_seq_one_letter_code
_entity_poly.pdbx_strand_id
1 'polypeptide(L)'
;SGDGSMSCATCHDPERWFQDGRAVAAGRKTLTRNTQALVDIGWSRWFGWGGAHDNLWSPSLRAITDPDEMAGSVESIAHLIRTDARYRCGVQQNFALDATAADDEALFVAIGKAIAAYLETLISGPSAFDAFRAALMDGDVTKASTYPAAAKRGLKLFVGHGRCHFCHFGAPDKRRVC
;
A
#
# COMPACT_ATOMS: atom_id res chain seq x y z
N SER A 1 8.87 10.81 -11.64
CA SER A 1 9.36 12.10 -11.12
C SER A 1 9.26 13.19 -12.16
N GLY A 2 9.32 14.46 -11.71
CA GLY A 2 9.24 15.62 -12.60
C GLY A 2 10.35 15.68 -13.65
N ASP A 3 11.51 15.11 -13.37
CA ASP A 3 12.68 15.04 -14.27
C ASP A 3 12.86 13.67 -14.95
N GLY A 4 11.95 12.74 -14.74
CA GLY A 4 12.02 11.38 -15.29
C GLY A 4 13.06 10.45 -14.64
N SER A 5 13.82 10.91 -13.63
CA SER A 5 14.90 10.13 -13.00
C SER A 5 14.42 9.01 -12.07
N MET A 6 13.17 9.07 -11.63
CA MET A 6 12.61 8.15 -10.63
C MET A 6 11.22 7.68 -11.03
N SER A 7 10.88 6.46 -10.62
CA SER A 7 9.53 5.90 -10.66
C SER A 7 9.09 5.46 -9.27
N CYS A 8 7.83 5.05 -9.11
CA CYS A 8 7.35 4.46 -7.86
C CYS A 8 8.20 3.25 -7.43
N ALA A 9 8.61 2.41 -8.40
CA ALA A 9 9.44 1.23 -8.17
C ALA A 9 10.88 1.56 -7.72
N THR A 10 11.33 2.80 -7.84
CA THR A 10 12.66 3.21 -7.30
C THR A 10 12.70 3.09 -5.77
N CYS A 11 11.57 3.38 -5.10
CA CYS A 11 11.44 3.26 -3.66
C CYS A 11 10.57 2.04 -3.26
N HIS A 12 9.57 1.70 -4.06
CA HIS A 12 8.69 0.57 -3.83
C HIS A 12 9.04 -0.59 -4.76
N ASP A 13 10.17 -1.26 -4.48
CA ASP A 13 10.69 -2.38 -5.27
C ASP A 13 9.76 -3.61 -5.15
N PRO A 14 9.16 -4.11 -6.24
CA PRO A 14 8.29 -5.29 -6.21
C PRO A 14 8.97 -6.55 -5.65
N GLU A 15 10.27 -6.71 -5.88
CA GLU A 15 11.04 -7.86 -5.40
C GLU A 15 11.30 -7.82 -3.88
N ARG A 16 10.95 -6.70 -3.22
CA ARG A 16 11.17 -6.45 -1.79
C ARG A 16 9.88 -6.07 -1.06
N TRP A 17 8.78 -6.68 -1.41
CA TRP A 17 7.47 -6.36 -0.80
C TRP A 17 7.08 -4.90 -0.98
N PHE A 18 7.49 -4.30 -2.10
CA PHE A 18 7.28 -2.89 -2.43
C PHE A 18 7.89 -1.93 -1.39
N GLN A 19 9.10 -2.23 -0.93
CA GLN A 19 9.95 -1.34 -0.13
C GLN A 19 11.39 -1.35 -0.66
N ASP A 20 12.23 -0.41 -0.23
CA ASP A 20 13.61 -0.29 -0.72
C ASP A 20 14.66 -1.01 0.15
N GLY A 21 14.26 -1.54 1.32
CA GLY A 21 15.15 -2.20 2.27
C GLY A 21 16.15 -1.28 2.97
N ARG A 22 15.95 0.04 2.93
CA ARG A 22 16.83 1.05 3.55
C ARG A 22 16.27 1.49 4.90
N ALA A 23 17.15 1.94 5.79
CA ALA A 23 16.74 2.52 7.08
C ALA A 23 15.96 3.82 6.91
N VAL A 24 16.30 4.61 5.89
CA VAL A 24 15.60 5.82 5.45
C VAL A 24 15.49 5.82 3.93
N ALA A 25 14.37 6.25 3.40
CA ALA A 25 14.12 6.30 1.97
C ALA A 25 15.02 7.33 1.27
N ALA A 26 15.38 7.04 0.03
CA ALA A 26 16.12 7.95 -0.82
C ALA A 26 15.23 8.42 -1.97
N GLY A 27 14.57 9.55 -1.77
CA GLY A 27 13.93 10.32 -2.82
C GLY A 27 14.95 11.19 -3.55
N ARG A 28 14.55 12.38 -3.96
CA ARG A 28 15.48 13.41 -4.46
C ARG A 28 16.43 13.89 -3.36
N LYS A 29 15.99 13.77 -2.11
CA LYS A 29 16.82 13.88 -0.89
C LYS A 29 16.68 12.62 -0.05
N THR A 30 17.57 12.45 0.91
CA THR A 30 17.38 11.46 1.97
C THR A 30 16.21 11.88 2.85
N LEU A 31 15.21 11.01 2.98
CA LEU A 31 14.04 11.26 3.79
C LEU A 31 14.29 10.88 5.26
N THR A 32 13.34 11.22 6.14
CA THR A 32 13.47 10.97 7.59
C THR A 32 12.98 9.59 8.02
N ARG A 33 12.31 8.85 7.13
CA ARG A 33 11.72 7.53 7.39
C ARG A 33 12.01 6.60 6.24
N ASN A 34 11.93 5.28 6.47
CA ASN A 34 12.07 4.28 5.43
C ASN A 34 10.82 4.23 4.52
N THR A 35 10.99 3.63 3.37
CA THR A 35 9.90 3.34 2.44
C THR A 35 8.93 2.35 3.09
N GLN A 36 7.65 2.68 3.12
CA GLN A 36 6.61 1.81 3.63
C GLN A 36 6.33 0.68 2.62
N ALA A 37 6.25 -0.56 3.10
CA ALA A 37 5.80 -1.68 2.28
C ALA A 37 4.33 -1.46 1.84
N LEU A 38 4.01 -1.84 0.60
CA LEU A 38 2.67 -1.65 0.05
C LEU A 38 1.82 -2.93 0.06
N VAL A 39 2.42 -4.10 0.30
CA VAL A 39 1.64 -5.34 0.42
C VAL A 39 0.73 -5.26 1.64
N ASP A 40 -0.52 -5.65 1.47
CA ASP A 40 -1.59 -5.56 2.46
C ASP A 40 -1.94 -4.14 2.93
N ILE A 41 -1.46 -3.09 2.27
CA ILE A 41 -1.72 -1.70 2.66
C ILE A 41 -3.21 -1.35 2.61
N GLY A 42 -3.99 -1.96 1.73
CA GLY A 42 -5.43 -1.75 1.62
C GLY A 42 -6.24 -2.10 2.88
N TRP A 43 -5.64 -2.83 3.83
CA TRP A 43 -6.27 -3.16 5.12
C TRP A 43 -6.05 -2.09 6.19
N SER A 44 -5.19 -1.10 5.94
CA SER A 44 -4.92 -0.01 6.87
C SER A 44 -6.06 1.01 6.86
N ARG A 45 -6.30 1.65 8.00
CA ARG A 45 -7.27 2.76 8.13
C ARG A 45 -6.59 4.13 8.03
N TRP A 46 -5.30 4.17 8.34
CA TRP A 46 -4.48 5.36 8.32
C TRP A 46 -3.21 5.07 7.52
N PHE A 47 -2.79 5.98 6.70
CA PHE A 47 -1.70 5.81 5.76
C PHE A 47 -0.56 6.78 6.02
N GLY A 48 0.66 6.36 5.64
CA GLY A 48 1.90 6.99 6.03
C GLY A 48 2.30 6.62 7.46
N TRP A 49 3.58 6.67 7.77
CA TRP A 49 4.13 6.28 9.08
C TRP A 49 3.55 7.06 10.27
N GLY A 50 3.10 8.27 10.04
CA GLY A 50 2.48 9.13 11.05
C GLY A 50 0.95 9.11 11.04
N GLY A 51 0.31 8.30 10.18
CA GLY A 51 -1.14 8.29 10.03
C GLY A 51 -1.71 9.61 9.49
N ALA A 52 -0.95 10.28 8.62
CA ALA A 52 -1.30 11.61 8.11
C ALA A 52 -2.48 11.61 7.13
N HIS A 53 -2.84 10.45 6.60
CA HIS A 53 -3.88 10.31 5.58
C HIS A 53 -4.92 9.28 6.01
N ASP A 54 -6.19 9.59 5.76
CA ASP A 54 -7.36 8.76 6.07
C ASP A 54 -7.90 7.97 4.86
N ASN A 55 -7.24 8.09 3.72
CA ASN A 55 -7.58 7.39 2.48
C ASN A 55 -6.32 6.96 1.73
N LEU A 56 -6.41 5.88 0.94
CA LEU A 56 -5.27 5.25 0.28
C LEU A 56 -4.77 6.03 -0.94
N TRP A 57 -5.57 6.90 -1.54
CA TRP A 57 -5.19 7.61 -2.77
C TRP A 57 -4.36 8.88 -2.51
N SER A 58 -4.55 9.58 -1.39
CA SER A 58 -3.85 10.84 -1.13
C SER A 58 -2.35 10.73 -0.86
N PRO A 59 -1.82 9.65 -0.19
CA PRO A 59 -0.38 9.50 -0.04
C PRO A 59 0.39 9.46 -1.36
N SER A 60 -0.18 8.80 -2.38
CA SER A 60 0.44 8.72 -3.71
C SER A 60 0.50 10.10 -4.38
N LEU A 61 -0.56 10.90 -4.26
CA LEU A 61 -0.59 12.25 -4.81
C LEU A 61 0.43 13.16 -4.13
N ARG A 62 0.53 13.04 -2.79
CA ARG A 62 1.55 13.76 -2.04
C ARG A 62 2.96 13.39 -2.52
N ALA A 63 3.28 12.09 -2.63
CA ALA A 63 4.59 11.62 -3.08
C ALA A 63 4.94 12.13 -4.49
N ILE A 64 3.96 12.22 -5.39
CA ILE A 64 4.17 12.74 -6.74
C ILE A 64 4.58 14.21 -6.71
N THR A 65 3.97 15.03 -5.84
CA THR A 65 4.20 16.50 -5.81
C THR A 65 5.25 16.94 -4.81
N ASP A 66 5.65 16.09 -3.86
CA ASP A 66 6.64 16.42 -2.86
C ASP A 66 8.01 16.68 -3.50
N PRO A 67 8.62 17.86 -3.26
CA PRO A 67 9.90 18.24 -3.87
C PRO A 67 11.08 17.37 -3.42
N ASP A 68 10.98 16.74 -2.27
CA ASP A 68 12.00 15.85 -1.73
C ASP A 68 11.81 14.38 -2.17
N GLU A 69 10.62 14.04 -2.69
CA GLU A 69 10.30 12.72 -3.25
C GLU A 69 10.35 12.74 -4.79
N MET A 70 9.22 12.92 -5.49
CA MET A 70 9.18 12.82 -6.95
C MET A 70 9.22 14.18 -7.66
N ALA A 71 8.95 15.28 -6.97
CA ALA A 71 8.96 16.66 -7.49
C ALA A 71 8.23 16.84 -8.84
N GLY A 72 7.11 16.15 -9.00
CA GLY A 72 6.17 16.35 -10.11
C GLY A 72 5.19 17.47 -9.81
N SER A 73 4.24 17.69 -10.71
CA SER A 73 3.17 18.67 -10.51
C SER A 73 1.82 18.14 -11.00
N VAL A 74 0.75 18.75 -10.53
CA VAL A 74 -0.63 18.46 -10.98
C VAL A 74 -0.73 18.65 -12.49
N GLU A 75 -0.20 19.74 -13.00
CA GLU A 75 -0.22 20.09 -14.43
C GLU A 75 0.55 19.07 -15.27
N SER A 76 1.70 18.58 -14.78
CA SER A 76 2.50 17.58 -15.51
C SER A 76 1.77 16.24 -15.63
N ILE A 77 1.05 15.82 -14.62
CA ILE A 77 0.22 14.62 -14.64
C ILE A 77 -1.00 14.80 -15.53
N ALA A 78 -1.69 15.93 -15.42
CA ALA A 78 -2.82 16.25 -16.29
C ALA A 78 -2.42 16.31 -17.76
N HIS A 79 -1.26 16.92 -18.06
CA HIS A 79 -0.69 16.94 -19.39
C HIS A 79 -0.41 15.52 -19.92
N LEU A 80 0.21 14.66 -19.10
CA LEU A 80 0.44 13.25 -19.45
C LEU A 80 -0.88 12.53 -19.80
N ILE A 81 -1.91 12.72 -18.97
CA ILE A 81 -3.22 12.08 -19.20
C ILE A 81 -3.82 12.53 -20.53
N ARG A 82 -3.72 13.83 -20.85
CA ARG A 82 -4.26 14.40 -22.10
C ARG A 82 -3.51 13.95 -23.34
N THR A 83 -2.21 13.73 -23.24
CA THR A 83 -1.34 13.43 -24.38
C THR A 83 -1.18 11.93 -24.65
N ASP A 84 -1.21 11.07 -23.64
CA ASP A 84 -1.13 9.62 -23.84
C ASP A 84 -2.55 9.01 -23.98
N ALA A 85 -2.79 8.38 -25.11
CA ALA A 85 -4.10 7.78 -25.43
C ALA A 85 -4.57 6.72 -24.44
N ARG A 86 -3.63 5.98 -23.81
CA ARG A 86 -3.95 4.94 -22.84
C ARG A 86 -4.50 5.55 -21.56
N TYR A 87 -3.86 6.60 -21.05
CA TYR A 87 -4.34 7.31 -19.85
C TYR A 87 -5.64 8.05 -20.12
N ARG A 88 -5.76 8.69 -21.28
CA ARG A 88 -7.01 9.36 -21.70
C ARG A 88 -8.19 8.38 -21.76
N CYS A 89 -7.99 7.23 -22.40
CA CYS A 89 -8.99 6.17 -22.45
C CYS A 89 -9.30 5.63 -21.03
N GLY A 90 -8.27 5.41 -20.20
CA GLY A 90 -8.42 4.91 -18.85
C GLY A 90 -9.25 5.82 -17.95
N VAL A 91 -9.02 7.14 -17.96
CA VAL A 91 -9.82 8.07 -17.13
C VAL A 91 -11.26 8.18 -17.64
N GLN A 92 -11.47 8.12 -18.96
CA GLN A 92 -12.81 8.10 -19.51
C GLN A 92 -13.59 6.85 -19.10
N GLN A 93 -12.98 5.67 -19.20
CA GLN A 93 -13.64 4.39 -18.92
C GLN A 93 -13.92 4.15 -17.45
N ASN A 94 -12.98 4.53 -16.56
CA ASN A 94 -13.06 4.19 -15.14
C ASN A 94 -13.63 5.31 -14.26
N PHE A 95 -13.58 6.56 -14.72
CA PHE A 95 -14.00 7.72 -13.94
C PHE A 95 -15.04 8.59 -14.68
N ALA A 96 -15.42 8.22 -15.90
CA ALA A 96 -16.31 9.00 -16.77
C ALA A 96 -15.81 10.46 -16.97
N LEU A 97 -14.49 10.69 -16.95
CA LEU A 97 -13.88 11.99 -17.15
C LEU A 97 -13.43 12.17 -18.60
N ASP A 98 -13.89 13.23 -19.25
CA ASP A 98 -13.29 13.68 -20.49
C ASP A 98 -12.01 14.45 -20.17
N ALA A 99 -10.85 13.86 -20.50
CA ALA A 99 -9.56 14.42 -20.19
C ALA A 99 -9.31 15.82 -20.86
N THR A 100 -10.05 16.14 -21.94
CA THR A 100 -9.92 17.43 -22.64
C THR A 100 -10.74 18.54 -21.98
N ALA A 101 -11.81 18.19 -21.27
CA ALA A 101 -12.73 19.10 -20.62
C ALA A 101 -12.53 19.18 -19.08
N ALA A 102 -12.05 18.10 -18.46
CA ALA A 102 -11.81 18.05 -17.02
C ALA A 102 -10.65 18.98 -16.61
N ASP A 103 -10.75 19.58 -15.42
CA ASP A 103 -9.66 20.34 -14.83
C ASP A 103 -8.49 19.43 -14.40
N ASP A 104 -7.34 20.03 -14.18
CA ASP A 104 -6.10 19.31 -13.84
C ASP A 104 -6.22 18.57 -12.52
N GLU A 105 -6.90 19.15 -11.53
CA GLU A 105 -7.06 18.56 -10.20
C GLU A 105 -7.96 17.32 -10.25
N ALA A 106 -9.05 17.35 -11.02
CA ALA A 106 -9.92 16.18 -11.21
C ALA A 106 -9.16 15.02 -11.85
N LEU A 107 -8.33 15.29 -12.87
CA LEU A 107 -7.48 14.29 -13.50
C LEU A 107 -6.42 13.73 -12.52
N PHE A 108 -5.82 14.60 -11.72
CA PHE A 108 -4.82 14.21 -10.72
C PHE A 108 -5.42 13.32 -9.64
N VAL A 109 -6.62 13.65 -9.13
CA VAL A 109 -7.35 12.83 -8.16
C VAL A 109 -7.74 11.48 -8.76
N ALA A 110 -8.16 11.43 -10.04
CA ALA A 110 -8.47 10.17 -10.72
C ALA A 110 -7.26 9.23 -10.77
N ILE A 111 -6.05 9.74 -11.03
CA ILE A 111 -4.82 8.95 -10.98
C ILE A 111 -4.54 8.43 -9.57
N GLY A 112 -4.70 9.26 -8.54
CA GLY A 112 -4.55 8.81 -7.15
C GLY A 112 -5.48 7.65 -6.81
N LYS A 113 -6.75 7.74 -7.21
CA LYS A 113 -7.75 6.67 -7.02
C LYS A 113 -7.40 5.42 -7.83
N ALA A 114 -6.89 5.54 -9.06
CA ALA A 114 -6.44 4.41 -9.86
C ALA A 114 -5.25 3.69 -9.21
N ILE A 115 -4.27 4.46 -8.67
CA ILE A 115 -3.16 3.90 -7.91
C ILE A 115 -3.67 3.19 -6.66
N ALA A 116 -4.59 3.77 -5.90
CA ALA A 116 -5.18 3.15 -4.72
C ALA A 116 -5.86 1.81 -5.06
N ALA A 117 -6.65 1.75 -6.13
CA ALA A 117 -7.27 0.52 -6.60
C ALA A 117 -6.24 -0.57 -6.94
N TYR A 118 -5.10 -0.19 -7.54
CA TYR A 118 -3.99 -1.11 -7.76
C TYR A 118 -3.37 -1.58 -6.43
N LEU A 119 -3.12 -0.67 -5.48
CA LEU A 119 -2.54 -1.01 -4.17
C LEU A 119 -3.43 -1.97 -3.38
N GLU A 120 -4.74 -1.88 -3.49
CA GLU A 120 -5.68 -2.82 -2.88
C GLU A 120 -5.55 -4.25 -3.43
N THR A 121 -4.99 -4.43 -4.62
CA THR A 121 -4.72 -5.77 -5.19
C THR A 121 -3.44 -6.41 -4.66
N LEU A 122 -2.58 -5.66 -3.99
CA LEU A 122 -1.32 -6.14 -3.44
C LEU A 122 -1.57 -6.88 -2.12
N ILE A 123 -2.05 -8.10 -2.22
CA ILE A 123 -2.46 -8.94 -1.09
C ILE A 123 -1.44 -10.07 -0.89
N SER A 124 -0.97 -10.24 0.36
CA SER A 124 -0.13 -11.37 0.73
C SER A 124 -0.92 -12.69 0.65
N GLY A 125 -0.24 -13.77 0.28
CA GLY A 125 -0.79 -15.13 0.39
C GLY A 125 -1.00 -15.55 1.86
N PRO A 126 -1.65 -16.71 2.09
CA PRO A 126 -1.82 -17.24 3.44
C PRO A 126 -0.47 -17.59 4.07
N SER A 127 -0.27 -17.13 5.31
CA SER A 127 0.92 -17.37 6.10
C SER A 127 0.82 -18.70 6.87
N ALA A 128 1.96 -19.15 7.44
CA ALA A 128 1.95 -20.28 8.36
C ALA A 128 1.07 -20.04 9.61
N PHE A 129 0.92 -18.76 10.02
CA PHE A 129 0.01 -18.41 11.11
C PHE A 129 -1.46 -18.55 10.69
N ASP A 130 -1.83 -18.19 9.46
CA ASP A 130 -3.18 -18.36 8.95
C ASP A 130 -3.56 -19.85 8.87
N ALA A 131 -2.64 -20.69 8.41
CA ALA A 131 -2.84 -22.14 8.38
C ALA A 131 -3.01 -22.73 9.81
N PHE A 132 -2.20 -22.26 10.77
CA PHE A 132 -2.31 -22.66 12.18
C PHE A 132 -3.66 -22.24 12.78
N ARG A 133 -4.07 -20.98 12.54
CA ARG A 133 -5.36 -20.46 13.01
C ARG A 133 -6.53 -21.24 12.43
N ALA A 134 -6.51 -21.54 11.12
CA ALA A 134 -7.53 -22.35 10.47
C ALA A 134 -7.61 -23.75 11.08
N ALA A 135 -6.47 -24.42 11.28
CA ALA A 135 -6.41 -25.73 11.90
C ALA A 135 -7.00 -25.75 13.33
N LEU A 136 -6.77 -24.69 14.13
CA LEU A 136 -7.39 -24.58 15.46
C LEU A 136 -8.91 -24.41 15.38
N MET A 137 -9.40 -23.65 14.40
CA MET A 137 -10.85 -23.44 14.22
C MET A 137 -11.56 -24.72 13.76
N ASP A 138 -10.88 -25.53 12.94
CA ASP A 138 -11.38 -26.82 12.43
C ASP A 138 -11.18 -27.98 13.42
N GLY A 139 -10.51 -27.75 14.57
CA GLY A 139 -10.17 -28.79 15.53
C GLY A 139 -9.08 -29.77 15.04
N ASP A 140 -8.36 -29.43 13.97
CA ASP A 140 -7.30 -30.26 13.40
C ASP A 140 -6.00 -30.13 14.20
N VAL A 141 -5.87 -30.95 15.26
CA VAL A 141 -4.70 -30.95 16.15
C VAL A 141 -3.42 -31.33 15.40
N THR A 142 -3.51 -32.20 14.41
CA THR A 142 -2.37 -32.63 13.61
C THR A 142 -1.79 -31.47 12.80
N LYS A 143 -2.61 -30.74 12.03
CA LYS A 143 -2.18 -29.54 11.33
C LYS A 143 -1.71 -28.46 12.30
N ALA A 144 -2.43 -28.20 13.39
CA ALA A 144 -2.01 -27.22 14.39
C ALA A 144 -0.66 -27.57 15.02
N SER A 145 -0.30 -28.86 15.12
CA SER A 145 1.00 -29.27 15.65
C SER A 145 2.18 -28.87 14.79
N THR A 146 2.00 -28.74 13.47
CA THR A 146 3.07 -28.36 12.52
C THR A 146 3.56 -26.92 12.70
N TYR A 147 2.77 -26.04 13.32
CA TYR A 147 3.19 -24.65 13.57
C TYR A 147 4.35 -24.63 14.57
N PRO A 148 5.45 -23.87 14.29
CA PRO A 148 6.67 -23.97 15.07
C PRO A 148 6.47 -23.67 16.56
N ALA A 149 7.08 -24.47 17.44
CA ALA A 149 6.95 -24.31 18.89
C ALA A 149 7.41 -22.91 19.37
N ALA A 150 8.45 -22.35 18.77
CA ALA A 150 8.91 -20.99 19.06
C ALA A 150 7.85 -19.94 18.71
N ALA A 151 7.17 -20.09 17.55
CA ALA A 151 6.10 -19.21 17.14
C ALA A 151 4.88 -19.32 18.07
N LYS A 152 4.53 -20.53 18.54
CA LYS A 152 3.48 -20.74 19.57
C LYS A 152 3.82 -20.03 20.89
N ARG A 153 5.09 -20.08 21.33
CA ARG A 153 5.54 -19.32 22.52
C ARG A 153 5.44 -17.81 22.29
N GLY A 154 5.87 -17.32 21.10
CA GLY A 154 5.75 -15.91 20.72
C GLY A 154 4.29 -15.44 20.70
N LEU A 155 3.39 -16.24 20.15
CA LEU A 155 1.95 -15.94 20.15
C LEU A 155 1.40 -15.82 21.57
N LYS A 156 1.78 -16.73 22.48
CA LYS A 156 1.36 -16.66 23.91
C LYS A 156 1.85 -15.36 24.57
N LEU A 157 3.07 -14.91 24.27
CA LEU A 157 3.58 -13.63 24.75
C LEU A 157 2.80 -12.47 24.13
N PHE A 158 2.56 -12.50 22.82
CA PHE A 158 1.86 -11.46 22.08
C PHE A 158 0.44 -11.21 22.61
N VAL A 159 -0.35 -12.28 22.82
CA VAL A 159 -1.73 -12.16 23.34
C VAL A 159 -1.81 -12.16 24.88
N GLY A 160 -0.75 -12.57 25.56
CA GLY A 160 -0.68 -12.66 27.02
C GLY A 160 0.07 -11.50 27.64
N HIS A 161 1.13 -11.80 28.36
CA HIS A 161 1.89 -10.81 29.16
C HIS A 161 2.47 -9.65 28.38
N GLY A 162 2.83 -9.85 27.10
CA GLY A 162 3.34 -8.79 26.22
C GLY A 162 2.28 -7.76 25.85
N ARG A 163 0.99 -8.12 25.91
CA ARG A 163 -0.16 -7.26 25.59
C ARG A 163 -0.09 -6.56 24.23
N CYS A 164 0.74 -7.06 23.32
CA CYS A 164 0.94 -6.45 21.99
C CYS A 164 -0.34 -6.40 21.16
N HIS A 165 -1.24 -7.36 21.38
CA HIS A 165 -2.54 -7.45 20.69
C HIS A 165 -3.49 -6.27 20.99
N PHE A 166 -3.28 -5.48 22.03
CA PHE A 166 -4.10 -4.29 22.30
C PHE A 166 -3.94 -3.22 21.19
N CYS A 167 -2.75 -3.11 20.62
CA CYS A 167 -2.49 -2.19 19.51
C CYS A 167 -2.36 -2.94 18.16
N HIS A 168 -1.90 -4.20 18.18
CA HIS A 168 -1.67 -5.04 17.02
C HIS A 168 -2.71 -6.17 16.94
N PHE A 169 -3.97 -5.80 16.85
CA PHE A 169 -5.08 -6.74 16.64
C PHE A 169 -5.25 -6.97 15.14
N GLY A 170 -4.70 -7.97 14.57
CA GLY A 170 -4.69 -8.32 13.14
C GLY A 170 -5.83 -7.79 12.27
N ALA A 171 -5.67 -7.87 10.96
CA ALA A 171 -6.69 -7.50 9.99
C ALA A 171 -8.02 -8.24 10.26
N PRO A 172 -9.17 -7.59 10.05
CA PRO A 172 -10.46 -8.26 10.05
C PRO A 172 -10.43 -9.46 9.10
N ASP A 173 -11.16 -10.51 9.43
CA ASP A 173 -11.18 -11.77 8.68
C ASP A 173 -11.33 -11.52 7.18
N LYS A 174 -10.30 -11.87 6.40
CA LYS A 174 -10.26 -11.75 4.94
C LYS A 174 -11.44 -12.45 4.23
N ARG A 175 -12.21 -13.29 4.95
CA ARG A 175 -13.37 -14.02 4.44
C ARG A 175 -14.69 -13.24 4.53
N ARG A 176 -14.69 -12.01 5.01
CA ARG A 176 -15.88 -11.13 5.07
C ARG A 176 -15.81 -9.98 4.08
N VAL A 177 -15.34 -10.25 2.88
CA VAL A 177 -15.60 -9.35 1.74
C VAL A 177 -16.66 -10.06 0.90
N CYS A 178 -17.90 -9.66 1.11
CA CYS A 178 -18.97 -9.96 0.16
C CYS A 178 -18.79 -9.13 -1.08
#